data_18ff4c6c5ac8de945c140d0b03acd84e
#
_entry.id   18ff4c6c5ac8de945c140d0b03acd84e
#
_cell.length_a   1.000
_cell.length_b   1.000
_cell.length_c   1.000
_cell.angle_alpha   90.00
_cell.angle_beta   90.00
_cell.angle_gamma   90.00
#
_symmetry.space_group_name_H-M   'P 1'
#
loop_
_entity.id
_entity.type
_entity.pdbx_description
1 polymer ?
#
loop_
_entity_poly.entity_id
_entity_poly.type
_entity_poly.pdbx_seq_one_letter_code
_entity_poly.pdbx_strand_id
1 'polypeptide(L)'
;MFGIRRAPTYAVAMNDEEQIPDGIAQRFRGFLPVVVDVETAGFDAQRHALLEIAAVIIRMKPDGRLEPSAPIACHVLPFVGSEIDPRALAFNRIDPDHPFRDAISEQDALTRILTPIRKAVKSTGCNRAILVGHNAHFDLGFVKAAVERTGFKRNPFHSFSVFDTVTLGGLMFGQTVLAKTARAAGLYWQNSEAHSAIYDAEQTARLFCAIVNRWGELDPVRFWENGPDGMTSMSQQD
;
A
#
# COMPACT_ATOMS: atom_id res chain seq x y z
N MET A 1 -30.53 8.82 41.96
CA MET A 1 -31.33 8.30 40.83
C MET A 1 -30.83 9.03 39.59
N PHE A 2 -29.84 8.46 38.92
CA PHE A 2 -29.24 9.07 37.72
C PHE A 2 -29.88 8.42 36.48
N GLY A 3 -30.63 9.21 35.72
CA GLY A 3 -31.27 8.79 34.49
C GLY A 3 -30.25 8.62 33.38
N ILE A 4 -30.14 7.39 32.83
CA ILE A 4 -29.38 7.05 31.64
C ILE A 4 -30.11 7.63 30.43
N ARG A 5 -29.56 8.65 29.80
CA ARG A 5 -30.04 9.15 28.49
C ARG A 5 -29.67 8.14 27.41
N ARG A 6 -30.66 7.57 26.75
CA ARG A 6 -30.45 6.74 25.55
C ARG A 6 -29.90 7.62 24.42
N ALA A 7 -28.83 7.14 23.78
CA ALA A 7 -28.30 7.76 22.56
C ALA A 7 -29.34 7.67 21.41
N PRO A 8 -29.38 8.66 20.51
CA PRO A 8 -30.31 8.61 19.38
C PRO A 8 -29.88 7.53 18.37
N THR A 9 -30.83 6.66 18.03
CA THR A 9 -30.70 5.66 16.99
C THR A 9 -30.80 6.39 15.64
N TYR A 10 -29.69 6.52 14.93
CA TYR A 10 -29.71 6.95 13.53
C TYR A 10 -30.08 5.74 12.68
N ALA A 11 -31.34 5.60 12.32
CA ALA A 11 -31.77 4.73 11.24
C ALA A 11 -31.38 5.40 9.92
N VAL A 12 -30.31 4.92 9.30
CA VAL A 12 -30.00 5.25 7.91
C VAL A 12 -30.89 4.36 7.05
N ALA A 13 -31.85 4.98 6.34
CA ALA A 13 -32.63 4.28 5.35
C ALA A 13 -31.70 3.84 4.21
N MET A 14 -31.44 2.54 4.12
CA MET A 14 -30.78 1.92 2.96
C MET A 14 -31.86 1.65 1.91
N ASN A 15 -32.03 2.57 0.97
CA ASN A 15 -32.68 2.31 -0.31
C ASN A 15 -31.58 2.32 -1.37
N ASP A 16 -31.57 1.27 -2.14
CA ASP A 16 -30.81 0.85 -3.29
C ASP A 16 -29.90 -0.34 -2.93
N GLU A 17 -30.27 -1.50 -3.48
CA GLU A 17 -29.40 -2.67 -3.58
C GLU A 17 -28.20 -2.30 -4.44
N GLU A 18 -27.24 -1.58 -3.86
CA GLU A 18 -25.92 -1.39 -4.45
C GLU A 18 -25.26 -2.77 -4.47
N GLN A 19 -25.19 -3.37 -5.64
CA GLN A 19 -24.45 -4.63 -5.84
C GLN A 19 -23.08 -4.48 -5.25
N ILE A 20 -22.82 -5.14 -4.13
CA ILE A 20 -21.52 -5.12 -3.48
C ILE A 20 -20.55 -5.81 -4.44
N PRO A 21 -19.51 -5.12 -4.95
CA PRO A 21 -18.58 -5.72 -5.90
C PRO A 21 -17.90 -6.94 -5.27
N ASP A 22 -17.90 -8.08 -5.97
CA ASP A 22 -17.18 -9.26 -5.53
C ASP A 22 -15.66 -9.04 -5.52
N GLY A 23 -14.97 -9.72 -4.61
CA GLY A 23 -13.53 -9.79 -4.62
C GLY A 23 -12.84 -8.69 -3.81
N ILE A 24 -11.69 -8.19 -4.32
CA ILE A 24 -10.81 -7.27 -3.58
C ILE A 24 -11.46 -5.92 -3.27
N ALA A 25 -12.39 -5.46 -4.11
CA ALA A 25 -13.14 -4.23 -3.90
C ALA A 25 -14.01 -4.29 -2.64
N GLN A 26 -14.61 -5.45 -2.36
CA GLN A 26 -15.40 -5.68 -1.16
C GLN A 26 -14.52 -5.70 0.09
N ARG A 27 -13.36 -6.40 0.03
CA ARG A 27 -12.51 -6.61 1.20
C ARG A 27 -11.98 -5.33 1.83
N PHE A 28 -11.68 -4.30 1.05
CA PHE A 28 -11.07 -3.06 1.51
C PHE A 28 -11.95 -1.84 1.23
N ARG A 29 -13.27 -2.01 1.25
CA ARG A 29 -14.23 -0.92 1.05
C ARG A 29 -14.00 -0.12 -0.26
N GLY A 30 -13.77 -0.82 -1.35
CA GLY A 30 -13.53 -0.21 -2.65
C GLY A 30 -12.11 0.29 -2.87
N PHE A 31 -11.16 -0.04 -1.99
CA PHE A 31 -9.75 0.31 -2.18
C PHE A 31 -8.96 -0.88 -2.72
N LEU A 32 -8.13 -0.62 -3.75
CA LEU A 32 -7.15 -1.56 -4.25
C LEU A 32 -5.82 -1.35 -3.52
N PRO A 33 -5.31 -2.30 -2.71
CA PRO A 33 -3.99 -2.20 -2.12
C PRO A 33 -2.91 -2.27 -3.21
N VAL A 34 -2.00 -1.31 -3.18
CA VAL A 34 -0.83 -1.27 -4.07
C VAL A 34 0.39 -0.92 -3.23
N VAL A 35 1.34 -1.83 -3.18
CA VAL A 35 2.61 -1.54 -2.52
C VAL A 35 3.41 -0.57 -3.38
N VAL A 36 3.98 0.43 -2.76
CA VAL A 36 4.95 1.33 -3.35
C VAL A 36 6.14 1.41 -2.42
N ASP A 37 7.31 1.38 -3.01
CA ASP A 37 8.58 1.62 -2.35
C ASP A 37 9.40 2.60 -3.17
N VAL A 38 10.10 3.52 -2.52
CA VAL A 38 10.90 4.55 -3.17
C VAL A 38 12.30 4.62 -2.59
N GLU A 39 13.30 4.77 -3.46
CA GLU A 39 14.64 5.19 -3.07
C GLU A 39 14.85 6.66 -3.40
N THR A 40 15.43 7.40 -2.48
CA THR A 40 15.46 8.86 -2.52
C THR A 40 16.83 9.43 -2.18
N ALA A 41 17.08 10.66 -2.60
CA ALA A 41 18.29 11.40 -2.27
C ALA A 41 18.25 12.08 -0.89
N GLY A 42 17.27 11.74 -0.03
CA GLY A 42 17.10 12.29 1.31
C GLY A 42 15.68 12.15 1.82
N PHE A 43 15.33 12.79 2.93
CA PHE A 43 14.07 12.55 3.63
C PHE A 43 12.96 13.57 3.32
N ASP A 44 13.28 14.71 2.71
CA ASP A 44 12.31 15.76 2.39
C ASP A 44 11.85 15.65 0.94
N ALA A 45 10.61 15.21 0.74
CA ALA A 45 10.04 14.97 -0.59
C ALA A 45 9.88 16.24 -1.45
N GLN A 46 9.92 17.44 -0.85
CA GLN A 46 9.86 18.69 -1.59
C GLN A 46 11.23 19.13 -2.12
N ARG A 47 12.30 18.70 -1.46
CA ARG A 47 13.68 19.15 -1.74
C ARG A 47 14.53 18.06 -2.36
N HIS A 48 14.41 16.82 -1.88
CA HIS A 48 15.26 15.72 -2.32
C HIS A 48 14.67 14.96 -3.51
N ALA A 49 15.56 14.47 -4.37
CA ALA A 49 15.18 13.73 -5.56
C ALA A 49 14.57 12.37 -5.21
N LEU A 50 13.52 11.98 -5.94
CA LEU A 50 13.11 10.60 -6.12
C LEU A 50 14.08 9.93 -7.08
N LEU A 51 14.71 8.82 -6.67
CA LEU A 51 15.74 8.13 -7.46
C LEU A 51 15.26 6.81 -8.04
N GLU A 52 14.47 6.04 -7.30
CA GLU A 52 13.81 4.83 -7.78
C GLU A 52 12.39 4.79 -7.28
N ILE A 53 11.52 4.15 -8.04
CA ILE A 53 10.17 3.85 -7.63
C ILE A 53 9.76 2.47 -8.13
N ALA A 54 9.19 1.67 -7.25
CA ALA A 54 8.59 0.39 -7.58
C ALA A 54 7.16 0.31 -7.07
N ALA A 55 6.31 -0.44 -7.77
CA ALA A 55 4.94 -0.72 -7.36
C ALA A 55 4.58 -2.19 -7.59
N VAL A 56 3.85 -2.77 -6.63
CA VAL A 56 3.30 -4.13 -6.71
C VAL A 56 1.81 -4.07 -6.43
N ILE A 57 1.00 -4.41 -7.43
CA ILE A 57 -0.46 -4.45 -7.29
C ILE A 57 -0.83 -5.74 -6.54
N ILE A 58 -1.67 -5.64 -5.52
CA ILE A 58 -2.17 -6.81 -4.80
C ILE A 58 -3.41 -7.36 -5.52
N ARG A 59 -3.43 -8.66 -5.71
CA ARG A 59 -4.55 -9.40 -6.30
C ARG A 59 -5.23 -10.25 -5.25
N MET A 60 -6.48 -10.59 -5.49
CA MET A 60 -7.22 -11.57 -4.69
C MET A 60 -7.54 -12.78 -5.56
N LYS A 61 -7.23 -13.96 -5.04
CA LYS A 61 -7.58 -15.24 -5.66
C LYS A 61 -9.05 -15.57 -5.44
N PRO A 62 -9.60 -16.53 -6.20
CA PRO A 62 -10.98 -16.99 -6.00
C PRO A 62 -11.27 -17.52 -4.60
N ASP A 63 -10.24 -18.01 -3.88
CA ASP A 63 -10.32 -18.48 -2.49
C ASP A 63 -10.25 -17.34 -1.46
N GLY A 64 -10.20 -16.09 -1.91
CA GLY A 64 -10.11 -14.90 -1.05
C GLY A 64 -8.69 -14.57 -0.55
N ARG A 65 -7.69 -15.40 -0.83
CA ARG A 65 -6.29 -15.13 -0.45
C ARG A 65 -5.68 -14.06 -1.33
N LEU A 66 -4.87 -13.21 -0.71
CA LEU A 66 -4.13 -12.18 -1.43
C LEU A 66 -2.79 -12.71 -1.95
N GLU A 67 -2.40 -12.22 -3.11
CA GLU A 67 -1.09 -12.47 -3.71
C GLU A 67 -0.54 -11.21 -4.38
N PRO A 68 0.81 -11.02 -4.42
CA PRO A 68 1.42 -9.93 -5.16
C PRO A 68 1.39 -10.21 -6.67
N SER A 69 1.22 -9.18 -7.49
CA SER A 69 1.52 -9.25 -8.93
C SER A 69 3.02 -9.08 -9.20
N ALA A 70 3.43 -9.18 -10.46
CA ALA A 70 4.78 -8.79 -10.85
C ALA A 70 5.01 -7.29 -10.56
N PRO A 71 6.22 -6.91 -10.11
CA PRO A 71 6.55 -5.52 -9.84
C PRO A 71 6.66 -4.70 -11.14
N ILE A 72 6.41 -3.40 -11.00
CA ILE A 72 6.66 -2.38 -12.03
C ILE A 72 7.62 -1.41 -11.40
N ALA A 73 8.80 -1.19 -12.00
CA ALA A 73 9.82 -0.32 -11.43
C ALA A 73 10.52 0.53 -12.49
N CYS A 74 11.14 1.60 -12.06
CA CYS A 74 12.05 2.40 -12.86
C CYS A 74 12.97 3.25 -11.99
N HIS A 75 14.15 3.56 -12.55
CA HIS A 75 15.02 4.61 -12.05
C HIS A 75 14.50 5.98 -12.50
N VAL A 76 14.68 6.99 -11.65
CA VAL A 76 14.17 8.34 -11.88
C VAL A 76 15.32 9.34 -11.88
N LEU A 77 15.34 10.23 -12.87
CA LEU A 77 16.29 11.34 -12.93
C LEU A 77 15.96 12.35 -11.82
N PRO A 78 16.97 12.87 -11.11
CA PRO A 78 16.78 14.00 -10.20
C PRO A 78 16.08 15.16 -10.92
N PHE A 79 15.07 15.76 -10.28
CA PHE A 79 14.43 16.94 -10.84
C PHE A 79 15.32 18.18 -10.73
N VAL A 80 15.13 19.15 -11.61
CA VAL A 80 15.96 20.38 -11.65
C VAL A 80 15.81 21.13 -10.31
N GLY A 81 16.95 21.38 -9.66
CA GLY A 81 17.01 22.07 -8.37
C GLY A 81 16.80 21.14 -7.16
N SER A 82 16.72 19.82 -7.36
CA SER A 82 16.67 18.87 -6.24
C SER A 82 17.97 18.87 -5.45
N GLU A 83 17.86 18.60 -4.16
CA GLU A 83 18.99 18.38 -3.27
C GLU A 83 19.31 16.88 -3.19
N ILE A 84 20.60 16.60 -2.98
CA ILE A 84 21.11 15.24 -2.83
C ILE A 84 21.91 15.16 -1.54
N ASP A 85 21.43 14.35 -0.57
CA ASP A 85 22.17 14.05 0.65
C ASP A 85 23.14 12.89 0.38
N PRO A 86 24.47 13.09 0.49
CA PRO A 86 25.45 12.03 0.28
C PRO A 86 25.24 10.81 1.21
N ARG A 87 24.65 11.03 2.40
CA ARG A 87 24.37 9.95 3.34
C ARG A 87 23.24 9.04 2.83
N ALA A 88 22.24 9.62 2.16
CA ALA A 88 21.18 8.84 1.52
C ALA A 88 21.74 7.99 0.37
N LEU A 89 22.60 8.57 -0.48
CA LEU A 89 23.26 7.83 -1.56
C LEU A 89 24.17 6.70 -1.03
N ALA A 90 24.90 6.96 0.07
CA ALA A 90 25.71 5.94 0.71
C ALA A 90 24.88 4.78 1.29
N PHE A 91 23.64 5.08 1.72
CA PHE A 91 22.71 4.09 2.27
C PHE A 91 22.09 3.22 1.19
N ASN A 92 21.51 3.82 0.15
CA ASN A 92 20.85 3.08 -0.94
C ASN A 92 21.81 2.67 -2.07
N ARG A 93 23.08 3.13 -2.05
CA ARG A 93 24.11 2.81 -3.02
C ARG A 93 23.78 3.22 -4.44
N ILE A 94 22.93 4.23 -4.60
CA ILE A 94 22.58 4.77 -5.91
C ILE A 94 23.58 5.86 -6.29
N ASP A 95 24.17 5.70 -7.46
CA ASP A 95 24.89 6.77 -8.14
C ASP A 95 23.94 7.40 -9.18
N PRO A 96 23.39 8.60 -8.92
CA PRO A 96 22.42 9.22 -9.82
C PRO A 96 23.02 9.59 -11.18
N ASP A 97 24.35 9.75 -11.27
CA ASP A 97 25.07 10.14 -12.48
C ASP A 97 25.65 8.95 -13.26
N HIS A 98 25.39 7.72 -12.78
CA HIS A 98 25.90 6.51 -13.43
C HIS A 98 25.39 6.37 -14.87
N PRO A 99 26.27 6.24 -15.90
CA PRO A 99 25.88 6.30 -17.30
C PRO A 99 24.97 5.15 -17.78
N PHE A 100 24.95 4.03 -17.07
CA PHE A 100 24.11 2.87 -17.41
C PHE A 100 22.85 2.75 -16.55
N ARG A 101 22.47 3.81 -15.86
CA ARG A 101 21.33 3.77 -14.93
C ARG A 101 19.97 3.77 -15.62
N ASP A 102 19.83 3.97 -16.89
CA ASP A 102 18.57 3.98 -17.66
C ASP A 102 17.41 4.71 -16.90
N ALA A 103 17.74 5.85 -16.31
CA ALA A 103 16.82 6.65 -15.53
C ALA A 103 15.95 7.54 -16.46
N ILE A 104 14.67 7.65 -16.12
CA ILE A 104 13.68 8.43 -16.87
C ILE A 104 13.19 9.64 -16.07
N SER A 105 12.54 10.60 -16.72
CA SER A 105 11.98 11.77 -16.04
C SER A 105 10.93 11.37 -14.99
N GLU A 106 10.72 12.21 -13.95
CA GLU A 106 9.62 11.98 -12.98
C GLU A 106 8.26 11.83 -13.68
N GLN A 107 8.01 12.61 -14.74
CA GLN A 107 6.78 12.55 -15.52
C GLN A 107 6.57 11.17 -16.17
N ASP A 108 7.63 10.62 -16.77
CA ASP A 108 7.59 9.30 -17.42
C ASP A 108 7.50 8.19 -16.37
N ALA A 109 8.21 8.33 -15.25
CA ALA A 109 8.14 7.41 -14.13
C ALA A 109 6.73 7.32 -13.54
N LEU A 110 6.09 8.47 -13.27
CA LEU A 110 4.69 8.50 -12.82
C LEU A 110 3.75 7.88 -13.87
N THR A 111 3.98 8.14 -15.14
CA THR A 111 3.18 7.53 -16.22
C THR A 111 3.33 6.02 -16.21
N ARG A 112 4.56 5.52 -16.09
CA ARG A 112 4.91 4.09 -16.08
C ARG A 112 4.30 3.38 -14.87
N ILE A 113 4.33 3.99 -13.70
CA ILE A 113 3.83 3.40 -12.44
C ILE A 113 2.31 3.59 -12.29
N LEU A 114 1.79 4.81 -12.44
CA LEU A 114 0.41 5.10 -12.07
C LEU A 114 -0.62 4.68 -13.13
N THR A 115 -0.22 4.55 -14.40
CA THR A 115 -1.17 4.12 -15.45
C THR A 115 -1.63 2.67 -15.30
N PRO A 116 -0.76 1.67 -15.06
CA PRO A 116 -1.20 0.31 -14.75
C PRO A 116 -2.06 0.23 -13.49
N ILE A 117 -1.71 0.99 -12.45
CA ILE A 117 -2.50 1.03 -11.21
C ILE A 117 -3.93 1.54 -11.48
N ARG A 118 -4.08 2.60 -12.26
CA ARG A 118 -5.40 3.12 -12.67
C ARG A 118 -6.22 2.10 -13.45
N LYS A 119 -5.56 1.35 -14.35
CA LYS A 119 -6.22 0.27 -15.08
C LYS A 119 -6.68 -0.83 -14.14
N ALA A 120 -5.84 -1.21 -13.17
CA ALA A 120 -6.18 -2.22 -12.16
C ALA A 120 -7.34 -1.76 -11.26
N VAL A 121 -7.32 -0.52 -10.77
CA VAL A 121 -8.45 0.05 -10.00
C VAL A 121 -9.77 -0.09 -10.77
N LYS A 122 -9.76 0.25 -12.07
CA LYS A 122 -10.96 0.15 -12.91
C LYS A 122 -11.40 -1.31 -13.13
N SER A 123 -10.46 -2.21 -13.42
CA SER A 123 -10.77 -3.61 -13.75
C SER A 123 -11.21 -4.44 -12.54
N THR A 124 -10.85 -4.04 -11.32
CA THR A 124 -11.25 -4.71 -10.08
C THR A 124 -12.53 -4.13 -9.45
N GLY A 125 -13.16 -3.15 -10.09
CA GLY A 125 -14.32 -2.45 -9.52
C GLY A 125 -14.00 -1.57 -8.30
N CYS A 126 -12.71 -1.35 -8.01
CA CYS A 126 -12.29 -0.47 -6.93
C CYS A 126 -12.49 1.00 -7.30
N ASN A 127 -12.69 1.85 -6.27
CA ASN A 127 -12.85 3.29 -6.43
C ASN A 127 -11.51 4.01 -6.52
N ARG A 128 -10.51 3.54 -5.76
CA ARG A 128 -9.17 4.10 -5.62
C ARG A 128 -8.15 3.03 -5.28
N ALA A 129 -6.87 3.37 -5.46
CA ALA A 129 -5.77 2.64 -4.83
C ALA A 129 -5.54 3.18 -3.40
N ILE A 130 -5.15 2.28 -2.49
CA ILE A 130 -4.56 2.62 -1.20
C ILE A 130 -3.11 2.20 -1.20
N LEU A 131 -2.20 3.12 -0.85
CA LEU A 131 -0.79 2.82 -0.80
C LEU A 131 -0.48 1.91 0.39
N VAL A 132 0.26 0.86 0.13
CA VAL A 132 0.86 -0.02 1.13
C VAL A 132 2.36 0.22 1.13
N GLY A 133 3.00 0.36 2.28
CA GLY A 133 4.45 0.54 2.39
C GLY A 133 4.98 0.15 3.75
N HIS A 134 6.29 0.13 3.89
CA HIS A 134 6.96 -0.02 5.19
C HIS A 134 7.45 1.35 5.65
N ASN A 135 6.69 2.03 6.50
CA ASN A 135 6.63 3.48 6.73
C ASN A 135 5.95 4.23 5.57
N ALA A 136 4.82 3.74 5.14
CA ALA A 136 4.08 4.08 3.92
C ALA A 136 3.83 5.58 3.67
N HIS A 137 3.81 6.41 4.70
CA HIS A 137 3.67 7.87 4.55
C HIS A 137 4.90 8.52 3.91
N PHE A 138 6.08 7.91 4.05
CA PHE A 138 7.29 8.36 3.37
C PHE A 138 7.14 8.23 1.86
N ASP A 139 6.79 7.04 1.39
CA ASP A 139 6.58 6.75 -0.03
C ASP A 139 5.44 7.60 -0.62
N LEU A 140 4.31 7.67 0.10
CA LEU A 140 3.19 8.50 -0.31
C LEU A 140 3.58 9.99 -0.42
N GLY A 141 4.45 10.48 0.46
CA GLY A 141 4.98 11.83 0.44
C GLY A 141 5.75 12.14 -0.85
N PHE A 142 6.67 11.25 -1.24
CA PHE A 142 7.45 11.40 -2.48
C PHE A 142 6.59 11.27 -3.73
N VAL A 143 5.66 10.31 -3.77
CA VAL A 143 4.70 10.19 -4.89
C VAL A 143 3.86 11.45 -5.03
N LYS A 144 3.36 12.02 -3.94
CA LYS A 144 2.57 13.27 -3.97
C LYS A 144 3.39 14.46 -4.44
N ALA A 145 4.61 14.62 -3.93
CA ALA A 145 5.50 15.71 -4.33
C ALA A 145 5.84 15.62 -5.83
N ALA A 146 6.16 14.43 -6.35
CA ALA A 146 6.40 14.23 -7.78
C ALA A 146 5.15 14.51 -8.62
N VAL A 147 3.96 14.08 -8.17
CA VAL A 147 2.68 14.40 -8.83
C VAL A 147 2.43 15.90 -8.89
N GLU A 148 2.72 16.62 -7.82
CA GLU A 148 2.56 18.08 -7.75
C GLU A 148 3.54 18.79 -8.67
N ARG A 149 4.83 18.46 -8.61
CA ARG A 149 5.88 19.05 -9.47
C ARG A 149 5.61 18.86 -10.96
N THR A 150 5.18 17.66 -11.32
CA THR A 150 4.95 17.32 -12.75
C THR A 150 3.57 17.75 -13.24
N GLY A 151 2.65 18.16 -12.36
CA GLY A 151 1.26 18.40 -12.70
C GLY A 151 0.52 17.14 -13.18
N PHE A 152 0.98 15.94 -12.81
CA PHE A 152 0.39 14.68 -13.22
C PHE A 152 -1.06 14.56 -12.75
N LYS A 153 -1.97 14.43 -13.71
CA LYS A 153 -3.40 14.36 -13.43
C LYS A 153 -3.86 12.93 -13.12
N ARG A 154 -4.88 12.81 -12.28
CA ARG A 154 -5.53 11.53 -11.93
C ARG A 154 -4.62 10.57 -11.17
N ASN A 155 -3.97 11.06 -10.11
CA ASN A 155 -3.33 10.20 -9.13
C ASN A 155 -4.34 9.18 -8.58
N PRO A 156 -4.10 7.85 -8.71
CA PRO A 156 -5.04 6.83 -8.27
C PRO A 156 -5.10 6.67 -6.76
N PHE A 157 -4.06 7.09 -6.03
CA PHE A 157 -3.95 6.84 -4.60
C PHE A 157 -4.89 7.71 -3.76
N HIS A 158 -5.31 7.15 -2.63
CA HIS A 158 -5.98 7.92 -1.59
C HIS A 158 -5.02 9.01 -1.07
N SER A 159 -5.57 10.19 -0.75
CA SER A 159 -4.74 11.36 -0.46
C SER A 159 -3.96 11.29 0.86
N PHE A 160 -4.40 10.47 1.82
CA PHE A 160 -3.77 10.36 3.15
C PHE A 160 -3.88 8.98 3.81
N SER A 161 -4.83 8.11 3.40
CA SER A 161 -4.92 6.77 3.98
C SER A 161 -3.90 5.83 3.35
N VAL A 162 -3.25 5.04 4.18
CA VAL A 162 -2.27 4.03 3.80
C VAL A 162 -2.48 2.75 4.62
N PHE A 163 -1.95 1.64 4.14
CA PHE A 163 -1.66 0.47 4.96
C PHE A 163 -0.16 0.45 5.26
N ASP A 164 0.19 0.47 6.54
CA ASP A 164 1.60 0.50 6.98
C ASP A 164 2.01 -0.86 7.56
N THR A 165 2.97 -1.50 6.90
CA THR A 165 3.47 -2.83 7.30
C THR A 165 4.36 -2.78 8.55
N VAL A 166 4.87 -1.60 8.98
CA VAL A 166 5.51 -1.43 10.29
C VAL A 166 4.49 -1.70 11.39
N THR A 167 3.31 -1.05 11.31
CA THR A 167 2.24 -1.24 12.28
C THR A 167 1.69 -2.67 12.26
N LEU A 168 1.40 -3.19 11.06
CA LEU A 168 0.87 -4.55 10.89
C LEU A 168 1.88 -5.61 11.36
N GLY A 169 3.15 -5.44 11.02
CA GLY A 169 4.24 -6.33 11.44
C GLY A 169 4.52 -6.25 12.94
N GLY A 170 4.45 -5.04 13.50
CA GLY A 170 4.54 -4.82 14.95
C GLY A 170 3.44 -5.57 15.71
N LEU A 171 2.21 -5.47 15.22
CA LEU A 171 1.05 -6.18 15.79
C LEU A 171 1.18 -7.71 15.66
N MET A 172 1.51 -8.20 14.47
CA MET A 172 1.48 -9.65 14.15
C MET A 172 2.72 -10.40 14.64
N PHE A 173 3.91 -9.77 14.59
CA PHE A 173 5.21 -10.44 14.82
C PHE A 173 6.09 -9.76 15.86
N GLY A 174 5.68 -8.62 16.44
CA GLY A 174 6.52 -7.84 17.36
C GLY A 174 7.76 -7.24 16.68
N GLN A 175 7.75 -7.04 15.36
CA GLN A 175 8.89 -6.56 14.57
C GLN A 175 8.48 -5.34 13.73
N THR A 176 9.40 -4.36 13.63
CA THR A 176 9.17 -3.08 12.94
C THR A 176 10.22 -2.77 11.87
N VAL A 177 11.20 -3.64 11.68
CA VAL A 177 12.23 -3.53 10.64
C VAL A 177 11.89 -4.53 9.54
N LEU A 178 11.77 -4.10 8.29
CA LEU A 178 11.28 -4.91 7.17
C LEU A 178 11.94 -6.29 7.09
N ALA A 179 13.27 -6.34 7.11
CA ALA A 179 14.03 -7.59 7.07
C ALA A 179 13.70 -8.53 8.23
N LYS A 180 13.53 -7.99 9.45
CA LYS A 180 13.19 -8.79 10.63
C LYS A 180 11.74 -9.27 10.58
N THR A 181 10.85 -8.40 10.15
CA THR A 181 9.42 -8.71 10.00
C THR A 181 9.18 -9.78 8.93
N ALA A 182 9.86 -9.67 7.77
CA ALA A 182 9.81 -10.66 6.70
C ALA A 182 10.27 -12.04 7.18
N ARG A 183 11.42 -12.11 7.88
CA ARG A 183 11.90 -13.37 8.46
C ARG A 183 10.96 -13.95 9.52
N ALA A 184 10.39 -13.11 10.38
CA ALA A 184 9.39 -13.53 11.37
C ALA A 184 8.10 -14.06 10.74
N ALA A 185 7.76 -13.54 9.56
CA ALA A 185 6.65 -14.04 8.74
C ALA A 185 6.97 -15.33 7.96
N GLY A 186 8.21 -15.84 8.04
CA GLY A 186 8.67 -17.03 7.32
C GLY A 186 9.06 -16.74 5.85
N LEU A 187 9.25 -15.48 5.49
CA LEU A 187 9.66 -15.09 4.15
C LEU A 187 11.18 -15.12 4.00
N TYR A 188 11.63 -15.52 2.81
CA TYR A 188 13.05 -15.44 2.46
C TYR A 188 13.48 -13.99 2.32
N TRP A 189 14.63 -13.64 2.90
CA TRP A 189 15.22 -12.30 2.84
C TRP A 189 16.68 -12.37 2.42
N GLN A 190 17.05 -11.61 1.39
CA GLN A 190 18.41 -11.51 0.88
C GLN A 190 18.99 -10.12 1.16
N ASN A 191 19.97 -10.04 2.04
CA ASN A 191 20.54 -8.75 2.47
C ASN A 191 21.26 -7.98 1.34
N SER A 192 21.77 -8.67 0.32
CA SER A 192 22.46 -8.03 -0.83
C SER A 192 21.51 -7.27 -1.74
N GLU A 193 20.23 -7.64 -1.77
CA GLU A 193 19.19 -7.02 -2.59
C GLU A 193 18.46 -5.88 -1.87
N ALA A 194 18.63 -5.79 -0.54
CA ALA A 194 18.01 -4.76 0.27
C ALA A 194 18.45 -3.35 -0.17
N HIS A 195 17.54 -2.39 -0.04
CA HIS A 195 17.69 -1.01 -0.52
C HIS A 195 17.68 -0.89 -2.05
N SER A 196 16.92 -1.72 -2.70
CA SER A 196 16.47 -1.58 -4.07
C SER A 196 14.94 -1.49 -4.04
N ALA A 197 14.37 -0.44 -4.61
CA ALA A 197 12.92 -0.22 -4.56
C ALA A 197 12.13 -1.44 -5.06
N ILE A 198 12.61 -2.12 -6.10
CA ILE A 198 11.94 -3.30 -6.63
C ILE A 198 11.93 -4.48 -5.65
N TYR A 199 13.06 -4.74 -4.98
CA TYR A 199 13.17 -5.82 -4.01
C TYR A 199 12.36 -5.52 -2.76
N ASP A 200 12.48 -4.32 -2.20
CA ASP A 200 11.80 -3.94 -0.98
C ASP A 200 10.28 -3.84 -1.19
N ALA A 201 9.82 -3.37 -2.37
CA ALA A 201 8.41 -3.43 -2.74
C ALA A 201 7.88 -4.88 -2.84
N GLU A 202 8.63 -5.81 -3.46
CA GLU A 202 8.24 -7.22 -3.52
C GLU A 202 8.16 -7.86 -2.13
N GLN A 203 9.16 -7.63 -1.28
CA GLN A 203 9.16 -8.19 0.08
C GLN A 203 8.02 -7.60 0.93
N THR A 204 7.79 -6.29 0.81
CA THR A 204 6.66 -5.62 1.48
C THR A 204 5.32 -6.16 0.99
N ALA A 205 5.17 -6.45 -0.31
CA ALA A 205 3.95 -7.02 -0.86
C ALA A 205 3.71 -8.46 -0.37
N ARG A 206 4.75 -9.29 -0.34
CA ARG A 206 4.68 -10.64 0.24
C ARG A 206 4.33 -10.61 1.72
N LEU A 207 4.95 -9.69 2.48
CA LEU A 207 4.68 -9.49 3.89
C LEU A 207 3.23 -9.06 4.13
N PHE A 208 2.74 -8.06 3.40
CA PHE A 208 1.35 -7.61 3.48
C PHE A 208 0.36 -8.75 3.21
N CYS A 209 0.57 -9.48 2.12
CA CYS A 209 -0.25 -10.65 1.78
C CYS A 209 -0.21 -11.72 2.88
N ALA A 210 0.98 -12.04 3.41
CA ALA A 210 1.14 -13.03 4.47
C ALA A 210 0.38 -12.63 5.74
N ILE A 211 0.47 -11.37 6.16
CA ILE A 211 -0.23 -10.84 7.33
C ILE A 211 -1.75 -10.92 7.13
N VAL A 212 -2.25 -10.39 6.01
CA VAL A 212 -3.70 -10.34 5.74
C VAL A 212 -4.31 -11.73 5.58
N ASN A 213 -3.60 -12.65 4.91
CA ASN A 213 -4.04 -14.03 4.74
C ASN A 213 -4.06 -14.77 6.09
N ARG A 214 -3.01 -14.61 6.90
CA ARG A 214 -2.94 -15.22 8.24
C ARG A 214 -4.01 -14.67 9.19
N TRP A 215 -4.28 -13.37 9.12
CA TRP A 215 -5.35 -12.77 9.90
C TRP A 215 -6.72 -13.38 9.55
N GLY A 216 -7.02 -13.59 8.27
CA GLY A 216 -8.24 -14.25 7.82
C GLY A 216 -8.37 -15.70 8.30
N GLU A 217 -7.23 -16.41 8.52
CA GLU A 217 -7.23 -17.77 9.10
C GLU A 217 -7.46 -17.79 10.61
N LEU A 218 -7.09 -16.71 11.33
CA LEU A 218 -7.25 -16.58 12.78
C LEU A 218 -8.65 -16.12 13.20
N ASP A 219 -9.42 -15.54 12.29
CA ASP A 219 -10.78 -15.08 12.54
C ASP A 219 -11.79 -16.06 11.93
N PRO A 220 -12.25 -17.09 12.71
CA PRO A 220 -13.26 -18.05 12.26
C PRO A 220 -14.66 -17.43 12.13
N VAL A 221 -14.90 -16.27 12.75
CA VAL A 221 -16.11 -15.46 12.54
C VAL A 221 -15.78 -14.52 11.40
N ARG A 222 -16.19 -14.87 10.20
CA ARG A 222 -16.00 -14.06 9.01
C ARG A 222 -16.66 -12.69 9.21
N PHE A 223 -15.87 -11.76 9.73
CA PHE A 223 -16.26 -10.37 9.98
C PHE A 223 -16.84 -9.68 8.73
N TRP A 224 -16.73 -10.35 7.60
CA TRP A 224 -17.08 -9.84 6.27
C TRP A 224 -18.38 -10.44 5.71
N GLU A 225 -18.86 -11.57 6.23
CA GLU A 225 -20.14 -12.17 5.81
C GLU A 225 -21.33 -11.58 6.55
N ASN A 226 -21.08 -10.99 7.72
CA ASN A 226 -22.08 -10.27 8.48
C ASN A 226 -21.60 -8.82 8.56
N GLY A 227 -22.15 -7.93 7.76
CA GLY A 227 -22.02 -6.49 7.96
C GLY A 227 -22.39 -6.11 9.41
N PRO A 228 -22.27 -4.84 9.83
CA PRO A 228 -22.57 -4.40 11.19
C PRO A 228 -23.95 -4.82 11.71
N ASP A 229 -24.82 -5.33 10.86
CA ASP A 229 -26.16 -5.84 11.20
C ASP A 229 -26.24 -7.35 11.46
N GLY A 230 -25.13 -8.10 11.34
CA GLY A 230 -25.08 -9.56 11.56
C GLY A 230 -25.13 -10.01 13.03
N MET A 231 -25.37 -9.14 13.99
CA MET A 231 -25.53 -9.48 15.41
C MET A 231 -26.96 -9.86 15.80
N THR A 232 -27.80 -10.24 14.87
CA THR A 232 -29.15 -10.66 15.17
C THR A 232 -29.41 -12.10 14.74
N SER A 233 -28.92 -13.08 15.51
CA SER A 233 -29.64 -14.38 15.71
C SER A 233 -28.84 -15.35 16.61
N MET A 234 -28.42 -14.92 17.80
CA MET A 234 -28.12 -15.87 18.89
C MET A 234 -28.94 -15.49 20.09
N SER A 235 -30.25 -15.56 19.96
CA SER A 235 -31.13 -15.67 21.09
C SER A 235 -32.36 -16.49 20.65
N GLN A 236 -32.56 -17.59 21.35
CA GLN A 236 -33.68 -18.52 21.36
C GLN A 236 -33.39 -19.85 20.67
N GLN A 237 -32.74 -20.74 21.41
CA GLN A 237 -33.21 -22.12 21.57
C GLN A 237 -32.96 -22.52 23.03
N ASP A 238 -34.07 -22.63 23.75
CA ASP A 238 -34.18 -23.28 25.05
C ASP A 238 -33.90 -24.78 24.96
#